data_3cb486e93a68e085dfc7a3cb516b3a6f
#
_entry.id   3cb486e93a68e085dfc7a3cb516b3a6f
#
_cell.length_a   1.000
_cell.length_b   1.000
_cell.length_c   1.000
_cell.angle_alpha   90.00
_cell.angle_beta   90.00
_cell.angle_gamma   90.00
#
_symmetry.space_group_name_H-M   'P 1'
#
loop_
_entity.id
_entity.type
_entity.pdbx_description
1 polymer ?
#
loop_
_entity_poly.entity_id
_entity_poly.type
_entity_poly.pdbx_seq_one_letter_code
_entity_poly.pdbx_strand_id
1 'polypeptide(L)'
;MKVMVRKLAFPLVLLAALLLGACQDTSMKPMAQKSLYERLGGKDAITAVVDDFVGNVAGDRRINGFFARADIPRLKHNLVDQICSATGGPCVYTGKDMRTAHRGMGITDADFNALVEDLTKSLNKFNVPAKEQGELLGILGPLRTQIVGA
;
A
#
# COMPACT_ATOMS: atom_id res chain seq x y z
N MET A 1 26.35 22.94 -90.43
CA MET A 1 25.67 23.98 -89.61
C MET A 1 26.17 23.89 -88.18
N LYS A 2 26.95 24.88 -87.75
CA LYS A 2 27.57 24.95 -86.41
C LYS A 2 26.54 25.40 -85.37
N VAL A 3 26.35 24.64 -84.28
CA VAL A 3 25.62 25.10 -83.13
C VAL A 3 26.57 25.11 -81.94
N MET A 4 26.67 26.30 -81.40
CA MET A 4 27.60 26.79 -80.42
C MET A 4 27.07 26.40 -79.02
N VAL A 5 27.88 25.59 -78.31
CA VAL A 5 27.56 25.25 -76.91
C VAL A 5 28.12 26.32 -76.00
N ARG A 6 27.20 27.09 -75.36
CA ARG A 6 27.52 28.04 -74.35
C ARG A 6 27.61 27.32 -72.95
N LYS A 7 28.84 27.31 -72.38
CA LYS A 7 29.04 26.90 -70.97
C LYS A 7 28.52 27.98 -70.06
N LEU A 8 27.48 27.70 -69.26
CA LEU A 8 27.12 28.51 -68.10
C LEU A 8 27.68 27.78 -66.87
N ALA A 9 28.62 28.49 -66.24
CA ALA A 9 29.11 28.14 -64.89
C ALA A 9 28.11 28.64 -63.87
N PHE A 10 27.57 27.75 -63.06
CA PHE A 10 26.81 28.12 -61.86
C PHE A 10 27.72 28.01 -60.64
N PRO A 11 27.77 28.96 -59.77
CA PRO A 11 28.53 28.90 -58.53
C PRO A 11 27.81 28.03 -57.51
N LEU A 12 28.59 27.14 -56.88
CA LEU A 12 28.20 26.24 -55.80
C LEU A 12 27.97 27.08 -54.50
N VAL A 13 26.71 27.35 -54.19
CA VAL A 13 26.39 27.95 -52.89
C VAL A 13 26.24 26.82 -51.86
N LEU A 14 27.22 26.67 -50.99
CA LEU A 14 27.22 25.80 -49.86
C LEU A 14 26.23 26.33 -48.81
N LEU A 15 25.03 25.78 -48.74
CA LEU A 15 24.07 26.06 -47.66
C LEU A 15 24.31 25.08 -46.51
N ALA A 16 25.14 25.48 -45.53
CA ALA A 16 25.33 24.75 -44.29
C ALA A 16 24.07 24.89 -43.45
N ALA A 17 23.17 23.87 -43.52
CA ALA A 17 22.05 23.75 -42.60
C ALA A 17 22.57 23.30 -41.24
N LEU A 18 22.66 24.18 -40.26
CA LEU A 18 22.83 23.87 -38.84
C LEU A 18 21.55 23.16 -38.35
N LEU A 19 21.60 21.83 -38.24
CA LEU A 19 20.63 21.04 -37.50
C LEU A 19 20.91 21.24 -36.01
N LEU A 20 20.28 22.23 -35.42
CA LEU A 20 20.12 22.34 -33.96
C LEU A 20 19.17 21.22 -33.53
N GLY A 21 19.76 20.08 -33.15
CA GLY A 21 19.04 18.99 -32.47
C GLY A 21 18.57 19.52 -31.13
N ALA A 22 17.27 19.87 -31.03
CA ALA A 22 16.61 20.07 -29.78
C ALA A 22 16.49 18.71 -29.09
N CYS A 23 17.42 18.42 -28.17
CA CYS A 23 17.23 17.36 -27.18
C CYS A 23 16.02 17.80 -26.31
N GLN A 24 14.84 17.28 -26.65
CA GLN A 24 13.72 17.34 -25.72
C GLN A 24 14.02 16.36 -24.59
N ASP A 25 14.53 16.87 -23.48
CA ASP A 25 14.50 16.19 -22.20
C ASP A 25 13.04 15.90 -21.86
N THR A 26 12.55 14.73 -22.28
CA THR A 26 11.33 14.16 -21.74
C THR A 26 11.65 13.70 -20.32
N SER A 27 11.72 14.65 -19.41
CA SER A 27 11.71 14.39 -17.97
C SER A 27 10.39 13.70 -17.65
N MET A 28 10.37 12.38 -17.77
CA MET A 28 9.29 11.55 -17.21
C MET A 28 9.31 11.78 -15.71
N LYS A 29 8.44 12.69 -15.24
CA LYS A 29 8.13 12.84 -13.82
C LYS A 29 7.72 11.43 -13.35
N PRO A 30 8.40 10.81 -12.36
CA PRO A 30 8.02 9.50 -11.87
C PRO A 30 6.56 9.61 -11.44
N MET A 31 5.67 8.82 -12.04
CA MET A 31 4.30 8.70 -11.55
C MET A 31 4.42 8.21 -10.12
N ALA A 32 4.02 9.06 -9.16
CA ALA A 32 4.03 8.70 -7.75
C ALA A 32 3.27 7.38 -7.59
N GLN A 33 3.99 6.34 -7.16
CA GLN A 33 3.39 5.03 -6.97
C GLN A 33 2.33 5.17 -5.87
N LYS A 34 1.11 4.67 -6.13
CA LYS A 34 0.01 4.68 -5.15
C LYS A 34 0.47 4.03 -3.84
N SER A 35 0.17 4.66 -2.71
CA SER A 35 0.40 4.10 -1.40
C SER A 35 -0.32 2.75 -1.23
N LEU A 36 0.10 1.92 -0.28
CA LEU A 36 -0.63 0.69 0.02
C LEU A 36 -2.07 1.01 0.45
N TYR A 37 -2.29 2.09 1.19
CA TYR A 37 -3.62 2.58 1.56
C TYR A 37 -4.52 2.79 0.34
N GLU A 38 -4.02 3.45 -0.71
CA GLU A 38 -4.78 3.69 -1.94
C GLU A 38 -5.05 2.39 -2.72
N ARG A 39 -4.07 1.47 -2.71
CA ARG A 39 -4.21 0.16 -3.37
C ARG A 39 -5.17 -0.78 -2.63
N LEU A 40 -5.30 -0.63 -1.31
CA LEU A 40 -6.29 -1.33 -0.49
C LEU A 40 -7.71 -0.78 -0.66
N GLY A 41 -7.88 0.35 -1.37
CA GLY A 41 -9.18 0.96 -1.62
C GLY A 41 -9.58 2.06 -0.63
N GLY A 42 -8.63 2.54 0.19
CA GLY A 42 -8.86 3.65 1.11
C GLY A 42 -9.62 3.26 2.38
N LYS A 43 -10.07 4.27 3.14
CA LYS A 43 -10.64 4.09 4.48
C LYS A 43 -11.90 3.21 4.48
N ASP A 44 -12.77 3.36 3.49
CA ASP A 44 -14.04 2.62 3.45
C ASP A 44 -13.81 1.12 3.23
N ALA A 45 -12.90 0.76 2.33
CA ALA A 45 -12.52 -0.63 2.09
C ALA A 45 -11.82 -1.25 3.32
N ILE A 46 -10.91 -0.51 3.96
CA ILE A 46 -10.27 -0.94 5.21
C ILE A 46 -11.32 -1.15 6.31
N THR A 47 -12.30 -0.26 6.42
CA THR A 47 -13.39 -0.38 7.41
C THR A 47 -14.20 -1.65 7.17
N ALA A 48 -14.57 -1.96 5.93
CA ALA A 48 -15.31 -3.18 5.60
C ALA A 48 -14.53 -4.45 5.96
N VAL A 49 -13.22 -4.48 5.67
CA VAL A 49 -12.34 -5.60 6.06
C VAL A 49 -12.24 -5.74 7.57
N VAL A 50 -12.07 -4.62 8.31
CA VAL A 50 -11.98 -4.62 9.78
C VAL A 50 -13.29 -5.08 10.42
N ASP A 51 -14.43 -4.68 9.87
CA ASP A 51 -15.74 -5.12 10.38
C ASP A 51 -15.92 -6.64 10.28
N ASP A 52 -15.57 -7.21 9.13
CA ASP A 52 -15.61 -8.66 8.91
C ASP A 52 -14.58 -9.40 9.77
N PHE A 53 -13.37 -8.88 9.84
CA PHE A 53 -12.28 -9.43 10.65
C PHE A 53 -12.68 -9.54 12.15
N VAL A 54 -13.24 -8.47 12.71
CA VAL A 54 -13.71 -8.50 14.10
C VAL A 54 -14.86 -9.51 14.28
N GLY A 55 -15.69 -9.72 13.26
CA GLY A 55 -16.68 -10.79 13.23
C GLY A 55 -16.06 -12.18 13.26
N ASN A 56 -15.01 -12.43 12.47
CA ASN A 56 -14.26 -13.70 12.47
C ASN A 56 -13.63 -13.98 13.84
N VAL A 57 -12.97 -12.96 14.42
CA VAL A 57 -12.36 -13.06 15.77
C VAL A 57 -13.42 -13.39 16.84
N ALA A 58 -14.59 -12.76 16.77
CA ALA A 58 -15.68 -13.06 17.72
C ALA A 58 -16.18 -14.52 17.62
N GLY A 59 -16.08 -15.12 16.43
CA GLY A 59 -16.44 -16.53 16.20
C GLY A 59 -15.32 -17.52 16.51
N ASP A 60 -14.06 -17.09 16.62
CA ASP A 60 -12.91 -17.97 16.85
C ASP A 60 -12.71 -18.26 18.34
N ARG A 61 -13.07 -19.46 18.76
CA ARG A 61 -12.96 -19.89 20.17
C ARG A 61 -11.52 -19.91 20.71
N ARG A 62 -10.52 -19.90 19.83
CA ARG A 62 -9.11 -19.88 20.23
C ARG A 62 -8.73 -18.54 20.88
N ILE A 63 -9.34 -17.44 20.40
CA ILE A 63 -8.90 -16.08 20.73
C ILE A 63 -10.01 -15.13 21.17
N ASN A 64 -11.30 -15.47 20.96
CA ASN A 64 -12.42 -14.57 21.29
C ASN A 64 -12.46 -14.14 22.76
N GLY A 65 -11.94 -14.96 23.67
CA GLY A 65 -11.85 -14.65 25.09
C GLY A 65 -11.08 -13.37 25.42
N PHE A 66 -10.06 -13.02 24.63
CA PHE A 66 -9.31 -11.79 24.81
C PHE A 66 -10.14 -10.54 24.53
N PHE A 67 -11.23 -10.67 23.78
CA PHE A 67 -12.09 -9.57 23.35
C PHE A 67 -13.39 -9.46 24.16
N ALA A 68 -13.63 -10.37 25.11
CA ALA A 68 -14.90 -10.45 25.86
C ALA A 68 -15.29 -9.17 26.62
N ARG A 69 -14.28 -8.32 26.95
CA ARG A 69 -14.49 -7.04 27.67
C ARG A 69 -14.08 -5.84 26.81
N ALA A 70 -13.81 -6.03 25.53
CA ALA A 70 -13.38 -4.96 24.65
C ALA A 70 -14.58 -4.07 24.26
N ASP A 71 -14.33 -2.77 24.22
CA ASP A 71 -15.20 -1.81 23.53
C ASP A 71 -15.05 -2.01 22.04
N ILE A 72 -15.95 -2.80 21.45
CA ILE A 72 -15.86 -3.21 20.03
C ILE A 72 -15.91 -2.01 19.06
N PRO A 73 -16.78 -1.01 19.22
CA PRO A 73 -16.73 0.20 18.39
C PRO A 73 -15.37 0.89 18.43
N ARG A 74 -14.79 1.07 19.61
CA ARG A 74 -13.47 1.67 19.79
C ARG A 74 -12.34 0.82 19.22
N LEU A 75 -12.42 -0.50 19.39
CA LEU A 75 -11.47 -1.43 18.81
C LEU A 75 -11.44 -1.32 17.29
N LYS A 76 -12.59 -1.37 16.63
CA LYS A 76 -12.72 -1.22 15.20
C LYS A 76 -12.15 0.11 14.70
N HIS A 77 -12.50 1.21 15.36
CA HIS A 77 -11.97 2.54 15.05
C HIS A 77 -10.45 2.57 15.12
N ASN A 78 -9.85 2.06 16.20
CA ASN A 78 -8.41 2.01 16.36
C ASN A 78 -7.72 1.13 15.30
N LEU A 79 -8.30 -0.01 14.95
CA LEU A 79 -7.76 -0.90 13.90
C LEU A 79 -7.79 -0.22 12.53
N VAL A 80 -8.89 0.46 12.18
CA VAL A 80 -8.99 1.22 10.93
C VAL A 80 -7.93 2.31 10.86
N ASP A 81 -7.78 3.11 11.92
CA ASP A 81 -6.81 4.20 11.94
C ASP A 81 -5.37 3.68 11.95
N GLN A 82 -5.11 2.58 12.64
CA GLN A 82 -3.79 1.93 12.65
C GLN A 82 -3.40 1.43 11.26
N ILE A 83 -4.28 0.69 10.58
CA ILE A 83 -4.02 0.20 9.22
C ILE A 83 -3.89 1.37 8.24
N CYS A 84 -4.80 2.33 8.29
CA CYS A 84 -4.77 3.52 7.43
C CYS A 84 -3.43 4.27 7.58
N SER A 85 -3.03 4.58 8.81
CA SER A 85 -1.77 5.28 9.09
C SER A 85 -0.54 4.46 8.64
N ALA A 86 -0.52 3.18 8.97
CA ALA A 86 0.61 2.30 8.67
C ALA A 86 0.79 2.02 7.17
N THR A 87 -0.26 2.16 6.37
CA THR A 87 -0.25 1.92 4.91
C THR A 87 -0.09 3.19 4.06
N GLY A 88 0.17 4.34 4.71
CA GLY A 88 0.40 5.63 4.04
C GLY A 88 -0.89 6.39 3.74
N GLY A 89 -1.95 6.15 4.50
CA GLY A 89 -3.18 6.93 4.47
C GLY A 89 -3.12 8.19 5.36
N PRO A 90 -4.15 9.04 5.32
CA PRO A 90 -4.18 10.32 6.02
C PRO A 90 -4.58 10.23 7.51
N CYS A 91 -4.83 9.03 8.03
CA CYS A 91 -5.28 8.84 9.41
C CYS A 91 -4.13 9.00 10.40
N VAL A 92 -4.49 9.33 11.65
CA VAL A 92 -3.55 9.36 12.77
C VAL A 92 -3.99 8.32 13.79
N TYR A 93 -3.14 7.35 14.07
CA TYR A 93 -3.41 6.38 15.13
C TYR A 93 -3.22 7.03 16.51
N THR A 94 -4.28 7.10 17.28
CA THR A 94 -4.30 7.70 18.63
C THR A 94 -4.51 6.68 19.75
N GLY A 95 -4.52 5.38 19.41
CA GLY A 95 -4.62 4.29 20.36
C GLY A 95 -3.34 4.09 21.19
N LYS A 96 -3.40 3.15 22.13
CA LYS A 96 -2.21 2.74 22.88
C LYS A 96 -1.19 2.05 21.98
N ASP A 97 0.10 2.15 22.31
CA ASP A 97 1.11 1.28 21.72
C ASP A 97 0.79 -0.20 21.98
N MET A 98 1.31 -1.08 21.14
CA MET A 98 0.94 -2.50 21.17
C MET A 98 1.32 -3.17 22.49
N ARG A 99 2.47 -2.88 23.05
CA ARG A 99 2.90 -3.44 24.33
C ARG A 99 1.98 -3.01 25.47
N THR A 100 1.62 -1.75 25.53
CA THR A 100 0.69 -1.22 26.54
C THR A 100 -0.72 -1.75 26.36
N ALA A 101 -1.18 -1.89 25.11
CA ALA A 101 -2.52 -2.41 24.80
C ALA A 101 -2.70 -3.88 25.19
N HIS A 102 -1.64 -4.69 25.12
CA HIS A 102 -1.70 -6.15 25.31
C HIS A 102 -1.07 -6.63 26.61
N ARG A 103 -0.60 -5.68 27.46
CA ARG A 103 0.09 -6.01 28.72
C ARG A 103 -0.77 -6.90 29.63
N GLY A 104 -0.17 -8.03 30.05
CA GLY A 104 -0.79 -8.95 30.99
C GLY A 104 -1.90 -9.82 30.39
N MET A 105 -2.10 -9.80 29.07
CA MET A 105 -3.10 -10.64 28.42
C MET A 105 -2.63 -12.09 28.24
N GLY A 106 -1.33 -12.37 28.35
CA GLY A 106 -0.77 -13.72 28.17
C GLY A 106 -0.90 -14.26 26.76
N ILE A 107 -0.91 -13.39 25.75
CA ILE A 107 -1.01 -13.77 24.35
C ILE A 107 0.20 -14.60 23.93
N THR A 108 -0.07 -15.75 23.33
CA THR A 108 0.94 -16.68 22.81
C THR A 108 1.14 -16.49 21.30
N ASP A 109 2.17 -17.15 20.79
CA ASP A 109 2.41 -17.24 19.35
C ASP A 109 1.24 -17.89 18.59
N ALA A 110 0.60 -18.89 19.20
CA ALA A 110 -0.54 -19.56 18.61
C ALA A 110 -1.76 -18.63 18.50
N ASP A 111 -1.99 -17.80 19.52
CA ASP A 111 -3.07 -16.81 19.52
C ASP A 111 -2.82 -15.73 18.45
N PHE A 112 -1.60 -15.25 18.33
CA PHE A 112 -1.23 -14.29 17.30
C PHE A 112 -1.42 -14.87 15.89
N ASN A 113 -1.05 -16.13 15.67
CA ASN A 113 -1.24 -16.81 14.39
C ASN A 113 -2.74 -16.97 14.08
N ALA A 114 -3.58 -17.32 15.06
CA ALA A 114 -5.03 -17.40 14.88
C ALA A 114 -5.63 -16.06 14.45
N LEU A 115 -5.17 -14.97 15.04
CA LEU A 115 -5.57 -13.61 14.64
C LEU A 115 -5.18 -13.30 13.19
N VAL A 116 -3.97 -13.66 12.76
CA VAL A 116 -3.50 -13.47 11.37
C VAL A 116 -4.33 -14.32 10.39
N GLU A 117 -4.72 -15.53 10.77
CA GLU A 117 -5.61 -16.38 9.98
C GLU A 117 -6.98 -15.71 9.77
N ASP A 118 -7.56 -15.14 10.83
CA ASP A 118 -8.86 -14.47 10.74
C ASP A 118 -8.80 -13.19 9.88
N LEU A 119 -7.70 -12.42 9.98
CA LEU A 119 -7.48 -11.29 9.08
C LEU A 119 -7.35 -11.75 7.63
N THR A 120 -6.59 -12.82 7.38
CA THR A 120 -6.40 -13.36 6.03
C THR A 120 -7.72 -13.85 5.42
N LYS A 121 -8.63 -14.45 6.21
CA LYS A 121 -9.98 -14.81 5.76
C LYS A 121 -10.75 -13.58 5.26
N SER A 122 -10.70 -12.49 6.01
CA SER A 122 -11.37 -11.26 5.62
C SER A 122 -10.76 -10.64 4.36
N LEU A 123 -9.42 -10.59 4.27
CA LEU A 123 -8.74 -10.08 3.09
C LEU A 123 -9.11 -10.89 1.83
N ASN A 124 -9.21 -12.20 1.94
CA ASN A 124 -9.64 -13.09 0.85
C ASN A 124 -11.11 -12.84 0.48
N LYS A 125 -12.01 -12.71 1.47
CA LYS A 125 -13.42 -12.43 1.25
C LYS A 125 -13.66 -11.15 0.46
N PHE A 126 -12.86 -10.11 0.72
CA PHE A 126 -12.92 -8.83 0.00
C PHE A 126 -12.06 -8.80 -1.25
N ASN A 127 -11.52 -9.94 -1.69
CA ASN A 127 -10.70 -10.08 -2.89
C ASN A 127 -9.48 -9.13 -2.92
N VAL A 128 -8.89 -8.85 -1.75
CA VAL A 128 -7.64 -8.08 -1.69
C VAL A 128 -6.54 -8.88 -2.41
N PRO A 129 -5.81 -8.31 -3.39
CA PRO A 129 -4.81 -9.06 -4.13
C PRO A 129 -3.69 -9.57 -3.22
N ALA A 130 -3.10 -10.73 -3.55
CA ALA A 130 -2.07 -11.38 -2.73
C ALA A 130 -0.86 -10.48 -2.43
N LYS A 131 -0.50 -9.61 -3.35
CA LYS A 131 0.59 -8.63 -3.17
C LYS A 131 0.26 -7.66 -2.03
N GLU A 132 -0.90 -7.04 -2.05
CA GLU A 132 -1.37 -6.09 -1.04
C GLU A 132 -1.55 -6.78 0.33
N GLN A 133 -2.06 -8.02 0.34
CA GLN A 133 -2.10 -8.83 1.56
C GLN A 133 -0.71 -9.05 2.14
N GLY A 134 0.26 -9.45 1.32
CA GLY A 134 1.64 -9.68 1.75
C GLY A 134 2.31 -8.40 2.29
N GLU A 135 2.09 -7.26 1.64
CA GLU A 135 2.60 -5.97 2.11
C GLU A 135 1.96 -5.58 3.46
N LEU A 136 0.65 -5.73 3.62
CA LEU A 136 -0.04 -5.44 4.87
C LEU A 136 0.43 -6.35 6.01
N LEU A 137 0.50 -7.65 5.77
CA LEU A 137 0.98 -8.62 6.77
C LEU A 137 2.46 -8.38 7.09
N GLY A 138 3.26 -7.91 6.14
CA GLY A 138 4.66 -7.50 6.36
C GLY A 138 4.79 -6.29 7.29
N ILE A 139 3.80 -5.39 7.30
CA ILE A 139 3.74 -4.23 8.21
C ILE A 139 3.25 -4.66 9.61
N LEU A 140 2.23 -5.50 9.68
CA LEU A 140 1.59 -5.89 10.94
C LEU A 140 2.36 -7.02 11.67
N GLY A 141 2.99 -7.93 10.94
CA GLY A 141 3.71 -9.08 11.50
C GLY A 141 4.78 -8.73 12.54
N PRO A 142 5.63 -7.70 12.34
CA PRO A 142 6.63 -7.27 13.32
C PRO A 142 6.05 -6.80 14.66
N LEU A 143 4.75 -6.43 14.72
CA LEU A 143 4.08 -6.08 15.98
C LEU A 143 3.99 -7.25 16.96
N ARG A 144 4.16 -8.48 16.47
CA ARG A 144 4.23 -9.71 17.28
C ARG A 144 5.17 -9.56 18.47
N THR A 145 6.35 -8.98 18.30
CA THR A 145 7.34 -8.80 19.36
C THR A 145 6.89 -7.86 20.47
N GLN A 146 5.85 -7.05 20.22
CA GLN A 146 5.28 -6.15 21.19
C GLN A 146 3.98 -6.69 21.82
N ILE A 147 3.41 -7.75 21.24
CA ILE A 147 2.11 -8.33 21.61
C ILE A 147 2.29 -9.65 22.38
N VAL A 148 3.08 -10.57 21.81
CA VAL A 148 3.29 -11.88 22.42
C VAL A 148 4.13 -11.73 23.68
N GLY A 149 3.61 -12.23 24.79
CA GLY A 149 4.28 -12.17 26.10
C GLY A 149 4.37 -10.76 26.72
N ALA A 150 3.56 -9.80 26.26
CA ALA A 150 3.55 -8.43 26.78
C ALA A 150 2.95 -8.31 28.20
#